data_460e146be2103df56b95c17691b29d52
#
_entry.id   460e146be2103df56b95c17691b29d52
#
_cell.length_a   1.000
_cell.length_b   1.000
_cell.length_c   1.000
_cell.angle_alpha   90.00
_cell.angle_beta   90.00
_cell.angle_gamma   90.00
#
_symmetry.space_group_name_H-M   'P 1'
#
loop_
_entity.id
_entity.type
_entity.pdbx_description
1 polymer ?
#
loop_
_entity_poly.entity_id
_entity_poly.type
_entity_poly.pdbx_seq_one_letter_code
_entity_poly.pdbx_strand_id
1 'polypeptide(L)'
;MMASGQSETETANTFQIIQTDEAEEAQVTSVSQLSDVQPTDWAFQALQSLVERYGCIAGYPDGTYKGKRAATRYEMAAALNACLDQISDRFATKEDLEAVKALQEEFKAELATLKGRVDGLEARTATLEAQQFSTTTKLVGEAIFQGSIFGSGNAPVPSGFPQGFTGDIGDNATFNYRATLNLLTSFTGKDLLITSLQQGNFPVGPDAATAGAAQYDLNADGVIDYAYGTGAFTGLLASQVAQASTTNVALNYLAYRFPILNDKGTVYVTALGGELSDFVDTLNPNFDSAGQGALSAFGLRNPIYRQLSAFDGGTGFSGTGVGFSYKFSDQVKIGVGYLAPGVFAAQSVGGNTAAAGLFEDYAAIAQLTFNPTSNLGFGLTYVRSYTTTAPNISLGGYTGTTRANLPFGRFPTSANSVGFEFNWAASSRFALSGWVGASFANAEAPGLTAERVLRAVPDGSNATIINFALAASFPDLFAPGNMGGIIVGAEPSLISSSIAGYNDPDFPFHIEALYRFKVNDNISITPGVIAIINPEGNGNNDPVILGTVRTTFSF
;
A
#
# COMPACT_ATOMS: atom_id res chain seq x y z
N MET A 1 18.77 -44.39 17.93
CA MET A 1 19.56 -44.76 16.76
C MET A 1 20.14 -43.47 16.16
N MET A 2 21.41 -43.46 16.05
CA MET A 2 22.35 -42.37 15.82
C MET A 2 22.07 -41.61 14.51
N ALA A 3 22.04 -40.28 14.58
CA ALA A 3 22.18 -39.43 13.43
C ALA A 3 23.59 -38.83 13.43
N SER A 4 24.32 -39.13 12.39
CA SER A 4 25.67 -38.66 12.12
C SER A 4 25.65 -37.19 11.74
N GLY A 5 26.31 -36.36 12.55
CA GLY A 5 26.66 -34.98 12.18
C GLY A 5 27.79 -34.99 11.16
N GLN A 6 27.62 -34.33 10.05
CA GLN A 6 28.70 -33.92 9.17
C GLN A 6 29.24 -32.59 9.63
N SER A 7 30.47 -32.61 10.13
CA SER A 7 31.31 -31.47 10.42
C SER A 7 31.82 -30.93 9.08
N GLU A 8 31.40 -29.74 8.69
CA GLU A 8 32.07 -28.96 7.65
C GLU A 8 33.41 -28.49 8.21
N THR A 9 34.48 -29.06 7.70
CA THR A 9 35.84 -28.59 7.93
C THR A 9 36.06 -27.34 7.07
N GLU A 10 36.00 -26.16 7.70
CA GLU A 10 36.62 -24.95 7.16
C GLU A 10 38.12 -25.22 6.97
N THR A 11 38.55 -25.29 5.72
CA THR A 11 39.96 -25.27 5.38
C THR A 11 40.51 -23.88 5.68
N ALA A 12 41.16 -23.75 6.84
CA ALA A 12 41.94 -22.57 7.18
C ALA A 12 43.06 -22.40 6.14
N ASN A 13 42.98 -21.39 5.30
CA ASN A 13 44.07 -20.93 4.46
C ASN A 13 45.14 -20.33 5.36
N THR A 14 46.12 -21.14 5.74
CA THR A 14 47.22 -20.74 6.62
C THR A 14 48.22 -19.90 5.83
N PHE A 15 48.58 -18.74 6.34
CA PHE A 15 49.68 -17.91 5.86
C PHE A 15 50.99 -18.75 5.98
N GLN A 16 51.64 -19.10 4.86
CA GLN A 16 52.87 -19.86 4.90
C GLN A 16 54.01 -18.96 5.37
N ILE A 17 54.54 -19.28 6.54
CA ILE A 17 55.73 -18.72 7.12
C ILE A 17 56.91 -19.56 6.64
N ILE A 18 57.91 -18.92 6.12
CA ILE A 18 59.15 -19.56 5.65
C ILE A 18 59.87 -20.16 6.86
N GLN A 19 59.81 -21.48 7.05
CA GLN A 19 60.85 -22.19 7.74
C GLN A 19 61.87 -22.65 6.70
N THR A 20 63.13 -22.28 6.89
CA THR A 20 64.24 -22.72 6.09
C THR A 20 64.41 -24.21 6.24
N ASP A 21 63.95 -24.99 5.25
CA ASP A 21 64.63 -26.18 4.72
C ASP A 21 63.83 -26.72 3.50
N GLU A 22 64.53 -26.64 2.36
CA GLU A 22 64.42 -27.42 1.11
C GLU A 22 63.01 -27.74 0.54
N ALA A 23 62.45 -26.77 -0.26
CA ALA A 23 61.78 -26.98 -1.53
C ALA A 23 61.64 -25.64 -2.25
N GLU A 24 62.14 -25.51 -3.49
CA GLU A 24 61.93 -24.36 -4.37
C GLU A 24 60.45 -24.23 -4.76
N GLU A 25 59.63 -23.60 -3.91
CA GLU A 25 58.39 -23.00 -4.29
C GLU A 25 58.56 -21.49 -4.40
N ALA A 26 58.03 -20.90 -5.47
CA ALA A 26 58.27 -19.52 -5.88
C ALA A 26 57.95 -18.53 -4.76
N GLN A 27 58.97 -18.20 -3.95
CA GLN A 27 58.91 -17.19 -2.90
C GLN A 27 58.73 -15.81 -3.55
N VAL A 28 57.71 -15.07 -3.13
CA VAL A 28 57.51 -13.67 -3.54
C VAL A 28 58.72 -12.86 -3.09
N THR A 29 59.54 -12.40 -4.03
CA THR A 29 60.78 -11.63 -3.78
C THR A 29 60.60 -10.13 -4.00
N SER A 30 59.45 -9.71 -4.55
CA SER A 30 59.10 -8.31 -4.72
C SER A 30 57.62 -8.08 -4.47
N VAL A 31 57.29 -6.94 -3.88
CA VAL A 31 55.89 -6.55 -3.63
C VAL A 31 55.08 -6.42 -4.91
N SER A 32 55.74 -6.15 -6.04
CA SER A 32 55.09 -6.07 -7.36
C SER A 32 54.56 -7.42 -7.89
N GLN A 33 54.91 -8.53 -7.26
CA GLN A 33 54.38 -9.88 -7.56
C GLN A 33 53.07 -10.16 -6.84
N LEU A 34 52.65 -9.32 -5.91
CA LEU A 34 51.36 -9.41 -5.22
C LEU A 34 50.30 -8.72 -6.05
N SER A 35 49.32 -9.50 -6.58
CA SER A 35 48.35 -9.06 -7.57
C SER A 35 47.34 -8.02 -7.05
N ASP A 36 47.16 -7.93 -5.73
CA ASP A 36 46.21 -7.06 -5.05
C ASP A 36 46.85 -5.86 -4.31
N VAL A 37 48.17 -5.58 -4.54
CA VAL A 37 48.88 -4.47 -3.95
C VAL A 37 49.34 -3.51 -5.05
N GLN A 38 48.96 -2.24 -4.95
CA GLN A 38 49.29 -1.20 -5.93
C GLN A 38 50.29 -0.18 -5.36
N PRO A 39 51.13 0.45 -6.19
CA PRO A 39 52.03 1.50 -5.73
C PRO A 39 51.38 2.71 -5.08
N THR A 40 50.07 2.87 -5.30
CA THR A 40 49.24 3.92 -4.71
C THR A 40 48.66 3.54 -3.34
N ASP A 41 48.81 2.29 -2.92
CA ASP A 41 48.32 1.84 -1.63
C ASP A 41 49.22 2.41 -0.51
N TRP A 42 48.61 2.90 0.56
CA TRP A 42 49.32 3.56 1.67
C TRP A 42 50.39 2.67 2.32
N ALA A 43 50.18 1.36 2.35
CA ALA A 43 51.07 0.38 2.94
C ALA A 43 52.17 -0.13 1.97
N PHE A 44 52.16 0.30 0.69
CA PHE A 44 53.08 -0.24 -0.33
C PHE A 44 54.55 -0.18 0.07
N GLN A 45 55.03 0.97 0.54
CA GLN A 45 56.44 1.14 0.93
C GLN A 45 56.82 0.28 2.14
N ALA A 46 55.93 0.15 3.12
CA ALA A 46 56.15 -0.71 4.28
C ALA A 46 56.22 -2.18 3.88
N LEU A 47 55.31 -2.64 3.03
CA LEU A 47 55.30 -3.99 2.49
C LEU A 47 56.51 -4.26 1.62
N GLN A 48 56.93 -3.31 0.81
CA GLN A 48 58.17 -3.41 0.00
C GLN A 48 59.39 -3.68 0.89
N SER A 49 59.53 -2.95 1.99
CA SER A 49 60.62 -3.19 2.93
C SER A 49 60.55 -4.56 3.59
N LEU A 50 59.36 -5.02 3.98
CA LEU A 50 59.16 -6.31 4.66
C LEU A 50 59.36 -7.51 3.73
N VAL A 51 58.99 -7.39 2.45
CA VAL A 51 59.15 -8.44 1.42
C VAL A 51 60.57 -8.40 0.84
N GLU A 52 61.05 -7.26 0.35
CA GLU A 52 62.28 -7.15 -0.45
C GLU A 52 63.54 -7.01 0.41
N ARG A 53 63.48 -6.26 1.52
CA ARG A 53 64.65 -6.00 2.37
C ARG A 53 64.78 -7.01 3.50
N TYR A 54 63.66 -7.39 4.14
CA TYR A 54 63.70 -8.29 5.30
C TYR A 54 63.31 -9.73 4.94
N GLY A 55 62.55 -9.95 3.87
CA GLY A 55 62.10 -11.29 3.45
C GLY A 55 61.19 -12.00 4.46
N CYS A 56 60.54 -11.25 5.34
CA CYS A 56 59.78 -11.81 6.45
C CYS A 56 58.29 -11.94 6.18
N ILE A 57 57.81 -11.40 5.07
CA ILE A 57 56.42 -11.55 4.59
C ILE A 57 56.45 -12.01 3.14
N ALA A 58 55.69 -13.06 2.81
CA ALA A 58 55.64 -13.68 1.48
C ALA A 58 54.28 -13.64 0.80
N GLY A 59 53.22 -13.11 1.42
CA GLY A 59 51.87 -13.17 0.90
C GLY A 59 51.20 -14.54 1.06
N TYR A 60 50.01 -14.71 0.48
CA TYR A 60 49.31 -15.96 0.44
C TYR A 60 49.76 -16.82 -0.75
N PRO A 61 49.52 -18.14 -0.73
CA PRO A 61 49.91 -19.03 -1.83
C PRO A 61 49.25 -18.68 -3.17
N ASP A 62 48.15 -17.92 -3.17
CA ASP A 62 47.44 -17.42 -4.35
C ASP A 62 48.06 -16.14 -4.97
N GLY A 63 49.21 -15.69 -4.48
CA GLY A 63 49.89 -14.49 -4.98
C GLY A 63 49.21 -13.18 -4.56
N THR A 64 48.37 -13.17 -3.51
CA THR A 64 47.71 -12.00 -2.98
C THR A 64 48.21 -11.64 -1.57
N TYR A 65 48.03 -10.39 -1.14
CA TYR A 65 48.24 -9.95 0.23
C TYR A 65 46.98 -9.84 1.06
N LYS A 66 45.82 -9.70 0.40
CA LYS A 66 44.47 -9.54 1.02
C LYS A 66 44.37 -8.35 1.97
N GLY A 67 45.00 -7.24 1.63
CA GLY A 67 45.11 -6.04 2.45
C GLY A 67 43.79 -5.35 2.81
N LYS A 68 42.69 -5.72 2.15
CA LYS A 68 41.33 -5.23 2.44
C LYS A 68 40.51 -6.14 3.39
N ARG A 69 41.09 -7.29 3.81
CA ARG A 69 40.51 -8.22 4.77
C ARG A 69 41.17 -8.01 6.15
N ALA A 70 40.41 -8.02 7.22
CA ALA A 70 40.97 -8.07 8.57
C ALA A 70 41.75 -9.38 8.78
N ALA A 71 43.01 -9.29 9.17
CA ALA A 71 43.79 -10.46 9.55
C ALA A 71 43.33 -10.99 10.90
N THR A 72 43.36 -12.31 11.06
CA THR A 72 43.12 -12.92 12.37
C THR A 72 44.25 -12.59 13.33
N ARG A 73 43.98 -12.65 14.63
CA ARG A 73 45.02 -12.45 15.66
C ARG A 73 46.20 -13.43 15.51
N TYR A 74 45.92 -14.63 15.04
CA TYR A 74 46.93 -15.68 14.82
C TYR A 74 47.79 -15.39 13.58
N GLU A 75 47.20 -14.94 12.47
CA GLU A 75 47.92 -14.52 11.26
C GLU A 75 48.87 -13.33 11.60
N MET A 76 48.39 -12.36 12.36
CA MET A 76 49.18 -11.21 12.79
C MET A 76 50.35 -11.62 13.71
N ALA A 77 50.08 -12.48 14.70
CA ALA A 77 51.11 -12.96 15.61
C ALA A 77 52.19 -13.79 14.88
N ALA A 78 51.80 -14.62 13.93
CA ALA A 78 52.68 -15.42 13.12
C ALA A 78 53.57 -14.55 12.19
N ALA A 79 53.00 -13.57 11.49
CA ALA A 79 53.73 -12.63 10.66
C ALA A 79 54.71 -11.78 11.48
N LEU A 80 54.29 -11.32 12.65
CA LEU A 80 55.16 -10.55 13.56
C LEU A 80 56.33 -11.38 14.06
N ASN A 81 56.10 -12.65 14.46
CA ASN A 81 57.15 -13.54 14.93
C ASN A 81 58.16 -13.82 13.82
N ALA A 82 57.70 -14.14 12.59
CA ALA A 82 58.60 -14.33 11.45
C ALA A 82 59.46 -13.10 11.13
N CYS A 83 58.90 -11.90 11.25
CA CYS A 83 59.67 -10.68 11.06
C CYS A 83 60.68 -10.40 12.20
N LEU A 84 60.28 -10.71 13.44
CA LEU A 84 61.18 -10.57 14.60
C LEU A 84 62.36 -11.54 14.52
N ASP A 85 62.16 -12.78 14.09
CA ASP A 85 63.22 -13.78 13.90
C ASP A 85 64.20 -13.35 12.81
N GLN A 86 63.74 -12.80 11.69
CA GLN A 86 64.60 -12.28 10.61
C GLN A 86 65.32 -10.99 11.01
N ILE A 87 64.74 -10.15 11.88
CA ILE A 87 65.33 -8.92 12.37
C ILE A 87 66.40 -9.22 13.42
N SER A 88 66.22 -10.27 14.25
CA SER A 88 67.22 -10.66 15.25
C SER A 88 68.52 -11.15 14.63
N ASP A 89 68.49 -11.73 13.44
CA ASP A 89 69.67 -12.22 12.70
C ASP A 89 70.34 -11.16 11.85
N ARG A 90 69.68 -10.03 11.60
CA ARG A 90 70.30 -8.87 10.93
C ARG A 90 70.21 -7.68 11.87
N PHE A 91 71.32 -7.16 12.29
CA PHE A 91 71.43 -5.93 13.09
C PHE A 91 70.50 -4.87 12.51
N ALA A 92 69.34 -4.67 13.14
CA ALA A 92 68.39 -3.64 12.74
C ALA A 92 69.06 -2.26 12.82
N THR A 93 69.06 -1.52 11.74
CA THR A 93 69.48 -0.13 11.75
C THR A 93 68.51 0.72 12.57
N LYS A 94 68.94 1.84 13.10
CA LYS A 94 68.09 2.75 13.88
C LYS A 94 66.89 3.22 13.06
N GLU A 95 67.07 3.37 11.74
CA GLU A 95 65.98 3.72 10.80
C GLU A 95 64.91 2.64 10.66
N ASP A 96 65.30 1.36 10.70
CA ASP A 96 64.37 0.25 10.63
C ASP A 96 63.47 0.17 11.87
N LEU A 97 64.08 0.45 13.04
CA LEU A 97 63.34 0.49 14.31
C LEU A 97 62.34 1.67 14.35
N GLU A 98 62.72 2.82 13.77
CA GLU A 98 61.81 3.97 13.67
C GLU A 98 60.66 3.72 12.70
N ALA A 99 60.90 3.04 11.57
CA ALA A 99 59.85 2.65 10.62
C ALA A 99 58.83 1.66 11.24
N VAL A 100 59.33 0.65 11.98
CA VAL A 100 58.46 -0.30 12.68
C VAL A 100 57.67 0.38 13.79
N LYS A 101 58.25 1.30 14.53
CA LYS A 101 57.54 2.09 15.54
C LYS A 101 56.47 2.98 14.93
N ALA A 102 56.75 3.63 13.81
CA ALA A 102 55.74 4.44 13.11
C ALA A 102 54.55 3.58 12.63
N LEU A 103 54.83 2.41 12.05
CA LEU A 103 53.83 1.46 11.64
C LEU A 103 52.99 0.94 12.82
N GLN A 104 53.61 0.64 13.97
CA GLN A 104 52.93 0.25 15.20
C GLN A 104 51.96 1.34 15.71
N GLU A 105 52.38 2.59 15.70
CA GLU A 105 51.49 3.68 16.14
C GLU A 105 50.35 3.92 15.18
N GLU A 106 50.57 3.77 13.87
CA GLU A 106 49.51 3.87 12.86
C GLU A 106 48.46 2.73 12.99
N PHE A 107 48.91 1.48 13.11
CA PHE A 107 48.03 0.35 13.37
C PHE A 107 47.27 0.49 14.69
N LYS A 108 47.88 1.03 15.72
CA LYS A 108 47.25 1.28 17.02
C LYS A 108 46.14 2.33 16.91
N ALA A 109 46.35 3.37 16.12
CA ALA A 109 45.33 4.40 15.85
C ALA A 109 44.18 3.84 15.02
N GLU A 110 44.43 3.05 13.97
CA GLU A 110 43.39 2.41 13.16
C GLU A 110 42.60 1.38 13.96
N LEU A 111 43.25 0.54 14.76
CA LEU A 111 42.59 -0.41 15.64
C LEU A 111 41.67 0.28 16.66
N ALA A 112 42.12 1.41 17.22
CA ALA A 112 41.26 2.20 18.12
C ALA A 112 40.06 2.77 17.39
N THR A 113 40.20 3.25 16.16
CA THR A 113 39.12 3.75 15.32
C THR A 113 38.16 2.63 14.93
N LEU A 114 38.68 1.47 14.52
CA LEU A 114 37.89 0.30 14.15
C LEU A 114 37.10 -0.23 15.36
N LYS A 115 37.74 -0.30 16.52
CA LYS A 115 37.08 -0.68 17.77
C LYS A 115 35.92 0.27 18.11
N GLY A 116 36.14 1.58 18.02
CA GLY A 116 35.07 2.55 18.27
C GLY A 116 33.89 2.44 17.28
N ARG A 117 34.16 2.06 16.02
CA ARG A 117 33.11 1.79 15.03
C ARG A 117 32.35 0.49 15.34
N VAL A 118 33.05 -0.55 15.77
CA VAL A 118 32.42 -1.83 16.16
C VAL A 118 31.57 -1.63 17.41
N ASP A 119 32.11 -1.00 18.46
CA ASP A 119 31.37 -0.69 19.69
C ASP A 119 30.11 0.17 19.39
N GLY A 120 30.23 1.12 18.46
CA GLY A 120 29.11 1.94 17.99
C GLY A 120 28.05 1.16 17.19
N LEU A 121 28.46 0.18 16.39
CA LEU A 121 27.59 -0.72 15.68
C LEU A 121 26.88 -1.70 16.63
N GLU A 122 27.62 -2.28 17.58
CA GLU A 122 27.06 -3.17 18.60
C GLU A 122 26.00 -2.45 19.46
N ALA A 123 26.29 -1.22 19.90
CA ALA A 123 25.35 -0.38 20.63
C ALA A 123 24.09 -0.07 19.82
N ARG A 124 24.24 0.25 18.53
CA ARG A 124 23.10 0.47 17.62
C ARG A 124 22.28 -0.80 17.39
N THR A 125 22.96 -1.92 17.21
CA THR A 125 22.29 -3.23 17.03
C THR A 125 21.52 -3.61 18.29
N ALA A 126 22.13 -3.47 19.47
CA ALA A 126 21.45 -3.74 20.76
C ALA A 126 20.24 -2.80 20.98
N THR A 127 20.34 -1.53 20.57
CA THR A 127 19.22 -0.60 20.64
C THR A 127 18.11 -0.99 19.66
N LEU A 128 18.45 -1.38 18.43
CA LEU A 128 17.50 -1.86 17.44
C LEU A 128 16.82 -3.15 17.89
N GLU A 129 17.57 -4.10 18.44
CA GLU A 129 17.01 -5.35 18.97
C GLU A 129 16.09 -5.10 20.17
N ALA A 130 16.46 -4.18 21.08
CA ALA A 130 15.63 -3.81 22.23
C ALA A 130 14.35 -3.05 21.86
N GLN A 131 14.35 -2.35 20.72
CA GLN A 131 13.21 -1.58 20.20
C GLN A 131 12.37 -2.35 19.18
N GLN A 132 12.85 -3.48 18.68
CA GLN A 132 12.08 -4.31 17.76
C GLN A 132 10.97 -5.06 18.51
N PHE A 133 9.74 -4.84 18.08
CA PHE A 133 8.57 -5.59 18.55
C PHE A 133 8.72 -7.09 18.29
N SER A 134 9.34 -7.46 17.17
CA SER A 134 9.69 -8.83 16.78
C SER A 134 10.66 -8.80 15.60
N THR A 135 11.52 -9.81 15.47
CA THR A 135 12.41 -9.99 14.30
C THR A 135 11.63 -10.30 13.01
N THR A 136 10.42 -10.83 13.14
CA THR A 136 9.54 -11.22 12.01
C THR A 136 8.38 -10.27 11.79
N THR A 137 8.05 -9.40 12.76
CA THR A 137 6.89 -8.51 12.70
C THR A 137 7.29 -7.06 12.85
N LYS A 138 6.85 -6.22 11.91
CA LYS A 138 7.01 -4.78 11.91
C LYS A 138 5.70 -4.11 12.30
N LEU A 139 5.74 -3.17 13.23
CA LEU A 139 4.61 -2.30 13.54
C LEU A 139 4.69 -1.04 12.69
N VAL A 140 3.60 -0.71 12.01
CA VAL A 140 3.45 0.52 11.22
C VAL A 140 2.11 1.15 11.60
N GLY A 141 2.13 2.41 11.96
CA GLY A 141 0.93 3.13 12.38
C GLY A 141 0.59 4.30 11.46
N GLU A 142 -0.71 4.59 11.39
CA GLU A 142 -1.24 5.79 10.77
C GLU A 142 -2.31 6.40 11.68
N ALA A 143 -2.23 7.70 11.93
CA ALA A 143 -3.30 8.45 12.57
C ALA A 143 -3.72 9.62 11.66
N ILE A 144 -5.01 9.70 11.38
CA ILE A 144 -5.62 10.77 10.58
C ILE A 144 -6.50 11.62 11.49
N PHE A 145 -6.35 12.93 11.39
CA PHE A 145 -7.27 13.92 11.93
C PHE A 145 -7.81 14.76 10.79
N GLN A 146 -9.12 14.93 10.73
CA GLN A 146 -9.77 15.62 9.62
C GLN A 146 -10.85 16.56 10.10
N GLY A 147 -10.66 17.84 9.83
CA GLY A 147 -11.67 18.88 9.99
C GLY A 147 -12.39 19.10 8.66
N SER A 148 -13.70 19.16 8.65
CA SER A 148 -14.50 19.36 7.43
C SER A 148 -15.67 20.30 7.70
N ILE A 149 -16.05 21.05 6.66
CA ILE A 149 -17.23 21.92 6.65
C ILE A 149 -17.94 21.79 5.32
N PHE A 150 -19.24 21.60 5.36
CA PHE A 150 -20.09 21.62 4.18
C PHE A 150 -20.61 23.04 3.92
N GLY A 151 -20.75 23.42 2.64
CA GLY A 151 -21.49 24.59 2.26
C GLY A 151 -22.98 24.41 2.55
N SER A 152 -23.65 25.49 2.94
CA SER A 152 -25.09 25.48 3.16
C SER A 152 -25.85 25.17 1.86
N GLY A 153 -26.93 24.42 1.96
CA GLY A 153 -27.80 24.06 0.84
C GLY A 153 -28.82 23.01 1.25
N ASN A 154 -29.72 22.68 0.35
CA ASN A 154 -30.66 21.59 0.55
C ASN A 154 -29.98 20.23 0.35
N ALA A 155 -30.35 19.22 1.12
CA ALA A 155 -29.89 17.86 0.91
C ALA A 155 -30.33 17.39 -0.49
N PRO A 156 -29.41 16.87 -1.32
CA PRO A 156 -29.73 16.51 -2.70
C PRO A 156 -30.68 15.31 -2.76
N VAL A 157 -31.59 15.34 -3.73
CA VAL A 157 -32.59 14.30 -3.96
C VAL A 157 -32.57 13.81 -5.40
N PRO A 158 -32.86 12.53 -5.67
CA PRO A 158 -33.02 12.02 -7.03
C PRO A 158 -34.10 12.78 -7.81
N SER A 159 -33.97 12.84 -9.12
CA SER A 159 -34.98 13.48 -10.00
C SER A 159 -36.35 12.82 -9.86
N GLY A 160 -37.42 13.65 -9.81
CA GLY A 160 -38.78 13.17 -9.62
C GLY A 160 -39.22 12.99 -8.17
N PHE A 161 -38.34 13.29 -7.21
CA PHE A 161 -38.72 13.36 -5.80
C PHE A 161 -39.62 14.59 -5.54
N PRO A 162 -40.66 14.47 -4.69
CA PRO A 162 -41.48 15.61 -4.32
C PRO A 162 -40.65 16.71 -3.67
N GLN A 163 -40.78 17.94 -4.16
CA GLN A 163 -40.19 19.12 -3.54
C GLN A 163 -40.76 19.33 -2.13
N GLY A 164 -39.92 19.66 -1.16
CA GLY A 164 -40.35 19.94 0.20
C GLY A 164 -39.99 18.88 1.27
N PHE A 165 -39.29 17.82 0.88
CA PHE A 165 -38.73 16.80 1.78
C PHE A 165 -37.22 16.92 1.95
N THR A 166 -36.63 18.01 1.54
CA THR A 166 -35.19 18.25 1.65
C THR A 166 -34.87 18.85 3.01
N GLY A 167 -34.23 18.08 3.88
CA GLY A 167 -33.51 18.65 5.01
C GLY A 167 -32.34 19.49 4.50
N ASP A 168 -31.85 20.42 5.31
CA ASP A 168 -30.64 21.16 4.99
C ASP A 168 -29.41 20.24 5.07
N ILE A 169 -28.45 20.43 4.18
CA ILE A 169 -27.10 19.91 4.40
C ILE A 169 -26.61 20.57 5.68
N GLY A 170 -26.23 19.78 6.68
CA GLY A 170 -25.70 20.34 7.92
C GLY A 170 -24.42 21.14 7.64
N ASP A 171 -24.44 22.43 7.92
CA ASP A 171 -23.32 23.37 7.74
C ASP A 171 -22.34 23.39 8.93
N ASN A 172 -22.52 22.50 9.90
CA ASN A 172 -21.67 22.40 11.07
C ASN A 172 -20.29 21.87 10.69
N ALA A 173 -19.27 22.51 11.25
CA ALA A 173 -17.92 21.98 11.16
C ALA A 173 -17.82 20.65 11.92
N THR A 174 -17.22 19.66 11.29
CA THR A 174 -16.99 18.33 11.87
C THR A 174 -15.50 18.12 12.13
N PHE A 175 -15.19 17.31 13.14
CA PHE A 175 -13.84 16.87 13.43
C PHE A 175 -13.81 15.36 13.64
N ASN A 176 -13.09 14.67 12.78
CA ASN A 176 -13.03 13.23 12.73
C ASN A 176 -11.59 12.74 12.88
N TYR A 177 -11.44 11.51 13.35
CA TYR A 177 -10.14 10.85 13.42
C TYR A 177 -10.25 9.36 13.06
N ARG A 178 -9.12 8.80 12.63
CA ARG A 178 -8.91 7.37 12.45
C ARG A 178 -7.50 7.03 12.86
N ALA A 179 -7.34 6.00 13.68
CA ALA A 179 -6.04 5.42 14.03
C ALA A 179 -5.99 3.97 13.54
N THR A 180 -4.93 3.62 12.85
CA THR A 180 -4.69 2.30 12.28
C THR A 180 -3.32 1.81 12.71
N LEU A 181 -3.23 0.59 13.24
CA LEU A 181 -1.99 -0.09 13.57
C LEU A 181 -1.88 -1.37 12.74
N ASN A 182 -0.85 -1.45 11.92
CA ASN A 182 -0.58 -2.59 11.06
C ASN A 182 0.59 -3.40 11.62
N LEU A 183 0.36 -4.68 11.89
CA LEU A 183 1.36 -5.68 12.17
C LEU A 183 1.71 -6.37 10.85
N LEU A 184 2.91 -6.10 10.34
CA LEU A 184 3.42 -6.64 9.09
C LEU A 184 4.40 -7.77 9.41
N THR A 185 3.95 -9.02 9.28
CA THR A 185 4.73 -10.20 9.64
C THR A 185 5.18 -10.95 8.40
N SER A 186 6.48 -11.22 8.28
CA SER A 186 7.04 -12.08 7.24
C SER A 186 7.73 -13.28 7.86
N PHE A 187 7.44 -14.48 7.38
CA PHE A 187 8.01 -15.75 7.87
C PHE A 187 9.19 -16.21 7.02
N THR A 188 9.21 -15.83 5.76
CA THR A 188 10.21 -16.26 4.77
C THR A 188 11.05 -15.13 4.19
N GLY A 189 10.74 -13.87 4.57
CA GLY A 189 11.34 -12.66 4.00
C GLY A 189 10.75 -12.24 2.64
N LYS A 190 9.86 -13.06 2.05
CA LYS A 190 9.19 -12.78 0.76
C LYS A 190 7.67 -12.79 0.86
N ASP A 191 7.12 -13.34 1.90
CA ASP A 191 5.70 -13.37 2.23
C ASP A 191 5.31 -12.22 3.16
N LEU A 192 4.02 -11.97 3.30
CA LEU A 192 3.53 -10.94 4.21
C LEU A 192 2.15 -11.30 4.76
N LEU A 193 2.08 -11.49 6.07
CA LEU A 193 0.84 -11.48 6.83
C LEU A 193 0.59 -10.05 7.33
N ILE A 194 -0.55 -9.49 6.97
CA ILE A 194 -0.99 -8.16 7.40
C ILE A 194 -2.12 -8.35 8.40
N THR A 195 -1.94 -7.79 9.60
CA THR A 195 -2.98 -7.72 10.62
C THR A 195 -3.18 -6.26 10.98
N SER A 196 -4.34 -5.70 10.68
CA SER A 196 -4.65 -4.29 10.91
C SER A 196 -5.69 -4.13 12.02
N LEU A 197 -5.33 -3.35 13.02
CA LEU A 197 -6.22 -2.89 14.08
C LEU A 197 -6.59 -1.43 13.83
N GLN A 198 -7.87 -1.11 13.90
CA GLN A 198 -8.34 0.24 13.59
C GLN A 198 -9.42 0.70 14.55
N GLN A 199 -9.44 2.02 14.78
CA GLN A 199 -10.50 2.73 15.50
C GLN A 199 -10.62 4.15 14.95
N GLY A 200 -11.83 4.70 14.95
CA GLY A 200 -12.10 6.07 14.53
C GLY A 200 -13.52 6.51 14.85
N ASN A 201 -13.81 7.76 14.57
CA ASN A 201 -15.14 8.35 14.72
C ASN A 201 -15.70 8.89 13.40
N PHE A 202 -15.12 8.53 12.26
CA PHE A 202 -15.77 8.86 11.00
C PHE A 202 -17.14 8.20 10.98
N PRO A 203 -18.18 8.93 10.61
CA PRO A 203 -19.49 8.34 10.49
C PRO A 203 -19.46 7.17 9.52
N VAL A 204 -20.09 6.06 9.91
CA VAL A 204 -20.15 4.83 9.13
C VAL A 204 -21.47 4.85 8.36
N GLY A 205 -21.38 4.73 7.05
CA GLY A 205 -22.58 4.70 6.23
C GLY A 205 -22.73 5.88 5.29
N PRO A 206 -23.52 5.67 4.26
CA PRO A 206 -23.81 6.71 3.28
C PRO A 206 -24.46 7.96 3.89
N ASP A 207 -25.18 7.82 5.00
CA ASP A 207 -25.88 8.92 5.68
C ASP A 207 -24.95 9.89 6.41
N ALA A 208 -23.69 9.60 6.41
CA ALA A 208 -22.73 10.25 7.26
C ALA A 208 -21.94 11.37 6.58
N ALA A 209 -21.94 11.40 5.26
CA ALA A 209 -21.23 12.45 4.51
C ALA A 209 -22.08 13.72 4.35
N THR A 210 -23.39 13.56 4.37
CA THR A 210 -24.34 14.68 4.40
C THR A 210 -25.11 14.61 5.71
N ALA A 211 -24.72 15.40 6.69
CA ALA A 211 -25.41 15.51 7.96
C ALA A 211 -26.84 16.00 7.72
N GLY A 212 -27.79 15.06 7.70
CA GLY A 212 -29.17 15.36 7.40
C GLY A 212 -29.92 14.16 6.88
N ALA A 213 -29.53 12.91 7.24
CA ALA A 213 -30.41 11.77 7.05
C ALA A 213 -31.71 12.05 7.83
N ALA A 214 -32.69 12.59 7.12
CA ALA A 214 -34.01 12.72 7.67
C ALA A 214 -34.55 11.29 7.86
N GLN A 215 -34.73 10.91 9.12
CA GLN A 215 -35.47 9.71 9.49
C GLN A 215 -36.93 9.93 9.11
N TYR A 216 -37.41 9.21 8.13
CA TYR A 216 -38.80 9.30 7.67
C TYR A 216 -39.55 8.03 8.04
N ASP A 217 -40.67 8.20 8.64
CA ASP A 217 -41.75 7.22 8.68
C ASP A 217 -42.55 7.35 7.34
N LEU A 218 -42.24 6.48 6.37
CA LEU A 218 -42.76 6.59 5.01
C LEU A 218 -44.23 6.19 4.87
N ASN A 219 -44.76 5.43 5.81
CA ASN A 219 -46.12 4.89 5.81
C ASN A 219 -46.95 5.31 7.02
N ALA A 220 -46.36 6.18 7.91
CA ALA A 220 -46.99 6.66 9.13
C ALA A 220 -47.40 5.55 10.12
N ASP A 221 -46.66 4.45 10.17
CA ASP A 221 -46.93 3.34 11.10
C ASP A 221 -46.14 3.46 12.41
N GLY A 222 -45.37 4.54 12.58
CA GLY A 222 -44.53 4.80 13.75
C GLY A 222 -43.20 4.05 13.73
N VAL A 223 -42.89 3.32 12.68
CA VAL A 223 -41.58 2.71 12.43
C VAL A 223 -40.80 3.59 11.48
N ILE A 224 -39.58 3.97 11.87
CA ILE A 224 -38.70 4.74 10.99
C ILE A 224 -38.30 3.82 9.83
N ASP A 225 -38.90 4.02 8.68
CA ASP A 225 -38.40 3.49 7.44
C ASP A 225 -37.13 4.28 7.11
N TYR A 226 -35.97 3.66 7.19
CA TYR A 226 -34.74 4.27 6.72
C TYR A 226 -34.86 4.49 5.21
N ALA A 227 -35.41 5.65 4.82
CA ALA A 227 -35.10 6.18 3.51
C ALA A 227 -33.60 6.40 3.52
N TYR A 228 -32.85 5.69 2.68
CA TYR A 228 -31.46 6.00 2.45
C TYR A 228 -31.40 7.50 2.17
N GLY A 229 -30.58 8.20 2.97
CA GLY A 229 -30.51 9.64 2.90
C GLY A 229 -30.22 10.04 1.47
N THR A 230 -31.09 10.83 0.94
CA THR A 230 -30.96 11.43 -0.37
C THR A 230 -29.65 12.22 -0.40
N GLY A 231 -28.69 11.78 -1.20
CA GLY A 231 -27.37 12.38 -1.28
C GLY A 231 -26.25 11.67 -0.52
N ALA A 232 -26.55 10.52 0.05
CA ALA A 232 -25.66 9.75 0.89
C ALA A 232 -24.36 9.30 0.21
N PHE A 233 -24.39 9.05 -1.07
CA PHE A 233 -23.26 8.51 -1.79
C PHE A 233 -22.38 9.59 -2.42
N THR A 234 -22.90 10.80 -2.59
CA THR A 234 -22.11 11.94 -3.07
C THR A 234 -21.37 12.62 -1.91
N GLY A 235 -20.07 12.83 -2.04
CA GLY A 235 -19.26 13.51 -1.01
C GLY A 235 -18.62 12.58 0.04
N LEU A 236 -18.61 11.26 -0.16
CA LEU A 236 -17.91 10.34 0.73
C LEU A 236 -16.41 10.66 0.77
N LEU A 237 -15.88 10.91 1.97
CA LEU A 237 -14.46 11.19 2.17
C LEU A 237 -13.61 9.91 2.08
N ALA A 238 -12.40 10.03 1.54
CA ALA A 238 -11.47 8.91 1.40
C ALA A 238 -11.15 8.25 2.75
N SER A 239 -11.07 9.05 3.81
CA SER A 239 -10.79 8.57 5.17
C SER A 239 -11.96 7.80 5.82
N GLN A 240 -13.18 7.91 5.28
CA GLN A 240 -14.33 7.11 5.71
C GLN A 240 -14.29 5.69 5.10
N VAL A 241 -13.69 5.54 3.92
CA VAL A 241 -13.45 4.24 3.30
C VAL A 241 -12.52 3.42 4.20
N ALA A 242 -12.82 2.18 4.44
CA ALA A 242 -12.06 1.27 5.30
C ALA A 242 -12.12 1.59 6.81
N GLN A 243 -13.16 2.24 7.31
CA GLN A 243 -13.36 2.37 8.75
C GLN A 243 -14.08 1.14 9.34
N ALA A 244 -13.45 0.50 10.34
CA ALA A 244 -13.97 -0.72 10.94
C ALA A 244 -14.97 -0.48 12.10
N SER A 245 -14.79 0.55 12.92
CA SER A 245 -15.60 0.74 14.14
C SER A 245 -15.52 2.17 14.65
N THR A 246 -16.62 2.64 15.20
CA THR A 246 -16.72 3.96 15.85
C THR A 246 -16.48 3.92 17.36
N THR A 247 -16.54 2.76 18.01
CA THR A 247 -16.56 2.66 19.48
C THR A 247 -15.42 1.84 20.07
N ASN A 248 -14.91 0.85 19.34
CA ASN A 248 -13.89 -0.08 19.83
C ASN A 248 -12.76 -0.24 18.82
N VAL A 249 -11.57 -0.58 19.32
CA VAL A 249 -10.50 -1.07 18.44
C VAL A 249 -10.93 -2.41 17.87
N ALA A 250 -10.99 -2.50 16.55
CA ALA A 250 -11.41 -3.69 15.84
C ALA A 250 -10.31 -4.21 14.92
N LEU A 251 -10.30 -5.52 14.68
CA LEU A 251 -9.55 -6.11 13.57
C LEU A 251 -10.22 -5.67 12.28
N ASN A 252 -9.52 -4.89 11.46
CA ASN A 252 -10.06 -4.31 10.22
C ASN A 252 -9.59 -5.03 8.96
N TYR A 253 -8.36 -5.56 8.98
CA TYR A 253 -7.79 -6.25 7.84
C TYR A 253 -6.95 -7.44 8.30
N LEU A 254 -7.17 -8.61 7.70
CA LEU A 254 -6.37 -9.81 7.92
C LEU A 254 -6.16 -10.52 6.58
N ALA A 255 -4.96 -10.43 6.06
CA ALA A 255 -4.60 -11.03 4.78
C ALA A 255 -3.18 -11.59 4.77
N TYR A 256 -2.98 -12.66 4.02
CA TYR A 256 -1.68 -13.27 3.77
C TYR A 256 -1.39 -13.30 2.28
N ARG A 257 -0.23 -12.78 1.90
CA ARG A 257 0.26 -12.83 0.52
C ARG A 257 1.62 -13.51 0.46
N PHE A 258 1.83 -14.34 -0.53
CA PHE A 258 3.10 -15.03 -0.73
C PHE A 258 3.41 -15.24 -2.21
N PRO A 259 4.69 -15.17 -2.59
CA PRO A 259 5.13 -15.40 -3.95
C PRO A 259 5.11 -16.88 -4.31
N ILE A 260 4.84 -17.18 -5.57
CA ILE A 260 4.96 -18.50 -6.20
C ILE A 260 5.60 -18.38 -7.59
N LEU A 261 5.89 -19.48 -8.22
CA LEU A 261 6.40 -19.54 -9.61
C LEU A 261 7.68 -18.68 -9.81
N ASN A 262 8.65 -18.83 -8.90
CA ASN A 262 9.90 -18.06 -8.90
C ASN A 262 9.67 -16.53 -8.85
N ASP A 263 8.81 -16.10 -7.94
CA ASP A 263 8.43 -14.70 -7.69
C ASP A 263 7.67 -14.02 -8.86
N LYS A 264 7.27 -14.75 -9.89
CA LYS A 264 6.45 -14.22 -10.99
C LYS A 264 4.96 -14.18 -10.64
N GLY A 265 4.50 -15.08 -9.76
CA GLY A 265 3.14 -15.14 -9.25
C GLY A 265 3.07 -14.69 -7.80
N THR A 266 1.95 -14.10 -7.40
CA THR A 266 1.63 -13.80 -6.00
C THR A 266 0.23 -14.30 -5.71
N VAL A 267 0.09 -15.08 -4.65
CA VAL A 267 -1.20 -15.52 -4.10
C VAL A 267 -1.57 -14.60 -2.96
N TYR A 268 -2.84 -14.24 -2.90
CA TYR A 268 -3.46 -13.46 -1.84
C TYR A 268 -4.57 -14.26 -1.19
N VAL A 269 -4.58 -14.33 0.12
CA VAL A 269 -5.67 -14.92 0.90
C VAL A 269 -6.11 -13.89 1.91
N THR A 270 -7.34 -13.43 1.81
CA THR A 270 -7.91 -12.41 2.69
C THR A 270 -9.00 -13.05 3.54
N ALA A 271 -8.87 -12.98 4.84
CA ALA A 271 -9.86 -13.47 5.79
C ALA A 271 -10.85 -12.36 6.21
N LEU A 272 -10.40 -11.10 6.19
CA LEU A 272 -11.19 -9.93 6.59
C LEU A 272 -10.65 -8.67 5.91
N GLY A 273 -11.53 -7.76 5.54
CA GLY A 273 -11.16 -6.42 5.07
C GLY A 273 -10.69 -6.34 3.62
N GLY A 274 -10.71 -7.45 2.86
CA GLY A 274 -10.23 -7.48 1.49
C GLY A 274 -11.04 -6.61 0.55
N GLU A 275 -10.36 -5.96 -0.36
CA GLU A 275 -10.93 -5.21 -1.48
C GLU A 275 -10.50 -5.84 -2.82
N LEU A 276 -11.30 -5.67 -3.88
CA LEU A 276 -10.92 -6.16 -5.21
C LEU A 276 -9.61 -5.53 -5.71
N SER A 277 -9.32 -4.31 -5.29
CA SER A 277 -8.08 -3.60 -5.56
C SER A 277 -6.83 -4.23 -4.93
N ASP A 278 -6.96 -5.15 -3.97
CA ASP A 278 -5.80 -5.87 -3.41
C ASP A 278 -5.15 -6.82 -4.44
N PHE A 279 -5.91 -7.25 -5.44
CA PHE A 279 -5.49 -8.26 -6.41
C PHE A 279 -4.98 -7.69 -7.74
N VAL A 280 -5.26 -6.41 -8.01
CA VAL A 280 -5.01 -5.75 -9.29
C VAL A 280 -4.36 -4.37 -9.09
N ASP A 281 -3.90 -3.75 -10.17
CA ASP A 281 -3.32 -2.42 -10.13
C ASP A 281 -4.40 -1.36 -10.35
N THR A 282 -4.51 -0.38 -9.47
CA THR A 282 -5.52 0.70 -9.58
C THR A 282 -5.13 1.79 -10.56
N LEU A 283 -3.85 1.85 -10.95
CA LEU A 283 -3.28 2.82 -11.90
C LEU A 283 -3.51 4.29 -11.51
N ASN A 284 -3.65 4.56 -10.21
CA ASN A 284 -3.79 5.91 -9.65
C ASN A 284 -2.82 6.16 -8.49
N PRO A 285 -1.50 5.96 -8.66
CA PRO A 285 -0.53 5.82 -7.57
C PRO A 285 -0.41 7.06 -6.68
N ASN A 286 -0.69 8.27 -7.19
CA ASN A 286 -0.55 9.51 -6.42
C ASN A 286 -1.79 9.82 -5.57
N PHE A 287 -2.95 9.24 -5.90
CA PHE A 287 -4.21 9.51 -5.23
C PHE A 287 -4.81 8.31 -4.51
N ASP A 288 -4.39 7.08 -4.85
CA ASP A 288 -4.93 5.85 -4.27
C ASP A 288 -4.38 5.54 -2.88
N SER A 289 -4.65 6.44 -1.95
CA SER A 289 -4.32 6.28 -0.53
C SER A 289 -5.28 7.11 0.32
N ALA A 290 -6.03 6.48 1.20
CA ALA A 290 -6.99 7.16 2.06
C ALA A 290 -6.35 8.19 3.00
N GLY A 291 -5.09 8.00 3.40
CA GLY A 291 -4.35 8.90 4.30
C GLY A 291 -3.49 9.95 3.58
N GLN A 292 -3.02 9.67 2.36
CA GLN A 292 -2.02 10.49 1.66
C GLN A 292 -2.44 10.92 0.25
N GLY A 293 -3.48 10.31 -0.32
CA GLY A 293 -3.97 10.55 -1.67
C GLY A 293 -5.13 11.53 -1.73
N ALA A 294 -6.14 11.20 -2.56
CA ALA A 294 -7.36 11.96 -2.70
C ALA A 294 -8.07 12.20 -1.35
N LEU A 295 -8.86 13.26 -1.29
CA LEU A 295 -9.70 13.56 -0.13
C LEU A 295 -11.06 12.88 -0.24
N SER A 296 -11.58 12.70 -1.46
CA SER A 296 -12.82 11.97 -1.74
C SER A 296 -12.57 10.48 -1.96
N ALA A 297 -13.56 9.65 -1.65
CA ALA A 297 -13.54 8.23 -1.99
C ALA A 297 -13.56 8.02 -3.52
N PHE A 298 -14.27 8.88 -4.26
CA PHE A 298 -14.30 8.84 -5.72
C PHE A 298 -12.91 9.04 -6.32
N GLY A 299 -12.14 10.00 -5.82
CA GLY A 299 -10.81 10.33 -6.32
C GLY A 299 -9.74 9.25 -6.08
N LEU A 300 -9.99 8.26 -5.23
CA LEU A 300 -9.01 7.19 -4.96
C LEU A 300 -8.78 6.30 -6.19
N ARG A 301 -9.87 5.77 -6.78
CA ARG A 301 -9.80 4.75 -7.84
C ARG A 301 -11.16 4.56 -8.51
N ASN A 302 -11.17 3.85 -9.65
CA ASN A 302 -12.41 3.49 -10.34
C ASN A 302 -13.40 2.80 -9.37
N PRO A 303 -14.62 3.30 -9.22
CA PRO A 303 -15.64 2.74 -8.32
C PRO A 303 -15.92 1.25 -8.51
N ILE A 304 -15.72 0.67 -9.70
CA ILE A 304 -15.95 -0.76 -9.94
C ILE A 304 -15.12 -1.68 -9.04
N TYR A 305 -13.99 -1.21 -8.50
CA TYR A 305 -13.16 -1.96 -7.54
C TYR A 305 -13.80 -2.08 -6.15
N ARG A 306 -14.85 -1.29 -5.86
CA ARG A 306 -15.53 -1.28 -4.57
C ARG A 306 -16.92 -1.94 -4.60
N GLN A 307 -17.27 -2.68 -5.64
CA GLN A 307 -18.61 -3.28 -5.79
C GLN A 307 -18.96 -4.34 -4.74
N LEU A 308 -17.98 -4.92 -4.07
CA LEU A 308 -18.20 -5.80 -2.92
C LEU A 308 -17.93 -5.08 -1.60
N SER A 309 -18.33 -3.90 -1.45
CA SER A 309 -18.16 -3.20 -0.19
C SER A 309 -19.40 -3.40 0.66
N ALA A 310 -19.35 -4.37 1.59
CA ALA A 310 -20.41 -4.54 2.57
C ALA A 310 -20.36 -3.39 3.57
N PHE A 311 -21.36 -2.56 3.56
CA PHE A 311 -21.59 -1.60 4.62
C PHE A 311 -22.30 -2.31 5.77
N ASP A 312 -21.54 -3.05 6.56
CA ASP A 312 -22.07 -3.74 7.73
C ASP A 312 -21.84 -2.86 8.97
N GLY A 313 -22.86 -2.10 9.30
CA GLY A 313 -23.12 -1.47 10.61
C GLY A 313 -21.97 -1.15 11.57
N GLY A 314 -20.74 -0.91 11.07
CA GLY A 314 -19.57 -0.59 11.89
C GLY A 314 -18.30 -1.39 11.60
N THR A 315 -18.29 -2.32 10.64
CA THR A 315 -17.10 -3.15 10.35
C THR A 315 -16.36 -2.76 9.07
N GLY A 316 -16.82 -1.74 8.35
CA GLY A 316 -16.17 -1.26 7.12
C GLY A 316 -16.35 -2.19 5.92
N PHE A 317 -15.67 -1.88 4.83
CA PHE A 317 -15.69 -2.68 3.61
C PHE A 317 -14.90 -3.97 3.85
N SER A 318 -15.54 -5.10 3.97
CA SER A 318 -14.88 -6.34 4.32
C SER A 318 -15.21 -7.48 3.36
N GLY A 319 -14.20 -7.92 2.60
CA GLY A 319 -14.26 -9.12 1.79
C GLY A 319 -13.40 -10.24 2.35
N THR A 320 -13.88 -11.47 2.23
CA THR A 320 -13.14 -12.71 2.49
C THR A 320 -12.95 -13.42 1.15
N GLY A 321 -11.74 -13.86 0.84
CA GLY A 321 -11.51 -14.58 -0.41
C GLY A 321 -10.06 -14.74 -0.80
N VAL A 322 -9.85 -14.93 -2.09
CA VAL A 322 -8.54 -15.24 -2.66
C VAL A 322 -8.29 -14.49 -3.94
N GLY A 323 -7.03 -14.20 -4.20
CA GLY A 323 -6.60 -13.62 -5.46
C GLY A 323 -5.25 -14.15 -5.90
N PHE A 324 -4.96 -13.92 -7.15
CA PHE A 324 -3.72 -14.31 -7.78
C PHE A 324 -3.29 -13.26 -8.80
N SER A 325 -2.04 -12.89 -8.78
CA SER A 325 -1.46 -12.07 -9.85
C SER A 325 -0.25 -12.77 -10.46
N TYR A 326 -0.03 -12.56 -11.76
CA TYR A 326 1.09 -13.13 -12.49
C TYR A 326 1.71 -12.14 -13.45
N LYS A 327 3.02 -12.01 -13.39
CA LYS A 327 3.83 -11.21 -14.31
C LYS A 327 4.36 -12.08 -15.44
N PHE A 328 3.81 -11.89 -16.63
CA PHE A 328 4.32 -12.53 -17.84
C PHE A 328 5.68 -11.94 -18.25
N SER A 329 5.78 -10.60 -18.14
CA SER A 329 6.97 -9.80 -18.34
C SER A 329 6.91 -8.55 -17.46
N ASP A 330 7.92 -7.68 -17.53
CA ASP A 330 7.88 -6.36 -16.86
C ASP A 330 6.77 -5.47 -17.41
N GLN A 331 6.30 -5.74 -18.62
CA GLN A 331 5.26 -4.96 -19.30
C GLN A 331 3.86 -5.51 -19.12
N VAL A 332 3.70 -6.82 -18.89
CA VAL A 332 2.39 -7.49 -18.90
C VAL A 332 2.16 -8.25 -17.60
N LYS A 333 1.09 -7.91 -16.93
CA LYS A 333 0.62 -8.56 -15.70
C LYS A 333 -0.87 -8.89 -15.81
N ILE A 334 -1.30 -10.00 -15.26
CA ILE A 334 -2.70 -10.32 -15.00
C ILE A 334 -2.92 -10.39 -13.51
N GLY A 335 -4.06 -9.88 -13.05
CA GLY A 335 -4.56 -10.05 -11.69
C GLY A 335 -5.96 -10.63 -11.75
N VAL A 336 -6.28 -11.57 -10.87
CA VAL A 336 -7.63 -12.12 -10.69
C VAL A 336 -7.92 -12.26 -9.22
N GLY A 337 -9.18 -12.11 -8.84
CA GLY A 337 -9.59 -12.25 -7.46
C GLY A 337 -11.07 -12.58 -7.32
N TYR A 338 -11.40 -13.16 -6.18
CA TYR A 338 -12.75 -13.50 -5.78
C TYR A 338 -12.91 -13.15 -4.31
N LEU A 339 -13.96 -12.39 -4.00
CA LEU A 339 -14.35 -12.01 -2.65
C LEU A 339 -15.83 -12.29 -2.41
N ALA A 340 -16.13 -12.69 -1.17
CA ALA A 340 -17.47 -12.70 -0.60
C ALA A 340 -17.52 -11.71 0.58
N PRO A 341 -18.69 -11.15 0.96
CA PRO A 341 -18.82 -10.30 2.14
C PRO A 341 -18.39 -11.06 3.41
N GLY A 342 -17.41 -10.52 4.16
CA GLY A 342 -16.75 -11.26 5.23
C GLY A 342 -17.67 -11.71 6.37
N VAL A 343 -18.67 -10.90 6.73
CA VAL A 343 -19.63 -11.22 7.79
C VAL A 343 -20.51 -12.41 7.42
N PHE A 344 -20.87 -12.53 6.16
CA PHE A 344 -21.76 -13.60 5.67
C PHE A 344 -20.98 -14.84 5.22
N ALA A 345 -19.73 -14.67 4.78
CA ALA A 345 -18.88 -15.77 4.35
C ALA A 345 -18.62 -16.82 5.45
N ALA A 346 -18.67 -16.42 6.71
CA ALA A 346 -18.51 -17.30 7.88
C ALA A 346 -19.79 -18.04 8.29
N GLN A 347 -20.94 -17.74 7.70
CA GLN A 347 -22.23 -18.31 8.07
C GLN A 347 -22.63 -19.41 7.09
N SER A 348 -23.03 -20.56 7.60
CA SER A 348 -23.48 -21.71 6.80
C SER A 348 -25.00 -21.74 6.58
N VAL A 349 -25.76 -20.97 7.36
CA VAL A 349 -27.21 -20.84 7.27
C VAL A 349 -27.55 -19.35 7.44
N GLY A 350 -28.20 -18.76 6.45
CA GLY A 350 -28.79 -17.43 6.58
C GLY A 350 -29.88 -17.45 7.65
N GLY A 351 -29.78 -16.52 8.61
CA GLY A 351 -30.93 -16.24 9.50
C GLY A 351 -32.11 -15.72 8.70
N ASN A 352 -32.77 -14.64 9.12
CA ASN A 352 -33.82 -13.98 8.33
C ASN A 352 -33.31 -13.27 7.05
N THR A 353 -32.00 -13.30 6.75
CA THR A 353 -31.39 -12.75 5.55
C THR A 353 -30.77 -13.89 4.75
N ALA A 354 -31.18 -14.02 3.49
CA ALA A 354 -30.91 -15.18 2.65
C ALA A 354 -29.41 -15.35 2.21
N ALA A 355 -28.54 -14.37 2.46
CA ALA A 355 -27.17 -14.41 2.01
C ALA A 355 -26.24 -15.02 3.07
N ALA A 356 -25.80 -16.26 2.88
CA ALA A 356 -24.84 -16.91 3.76
C ALA A 356 -23.85 -17.76 2.96
N GLY A 357 -22.56 -17.72 3.36
CA GLY A 357 -21.50 -18.51 2.75
C GLY A 357 -20.71 -17.78 1.68
N LEU A 358 -19.76 -18.49 1.09
CA LEU A 358 -18.79 -17.91 0.15
C LEU A 358 -19.36 -17.67 -1.25
N PHE A 359 -20.50 -18.25 -1.62
CA PHE A 359 -20.98 -18.30 -3.01
C PHE A 359 -22.34 -17.64 -3.23
N GLU A 360 -22.95 -17.09 -2.18
CA GLU A 360 -24.25 -16.40 -2.29
C GLU A 360 -24.05 -14.98 -2.82
N ASP A 361 -23.44 -14.09 -2.03
CA ASP A 361 -23.02 -12.77 -2.48
C ASP A 361 -21.53 -12.81 -2.83
N TYR A 362 -21.13 -12.26 -3.97
CA TYR A 362 -19.73 -12.24 -4.37
C TYR A 362 -19.39 -11.14 -5.37
N ALA A 363 -18.12 -10.82 -5.45
CA ALA A 363 -17.54 -10.13 -6.60
C ALA A 363 -16.22 -10.81 -7.03
N ALA A 364 -16.08 -11.01 -8.32
CA ALA A 364 -14.88 -11.55 -8.95
C ALA A 364 -14.30 -10.50 -9.89
N ILE A 365 -12.99 -10.32 -9.85
CA ILE A 365 -12.27 -9.37 -10.68
C ILE A 365 -11.22 -10.07 -11.55
N ALA A 366 -11.03 -9.55 -12.75
CA ALA A 366 -9.90 -9.87 -13.62
C ALA A 366 -9.39 -8.58 -14.26
N GLN A 367 -8.08 -8.38 -14.26
CA GLN A 367 -7.46 -7.22 -14.91
C GLN A 367 -6.24 -7.66 -15.69
N LEU A 368 -6.11 -7.13 -16.90
CA LEU A 368 -4.88 -7.13 -17.68
C LEU A 368 -4.21 -5.76 -17.56
N THR A 369 -3.02 -5.72 -16.97
CA THR A 369 -2.20 -4.52 -16.91
C THR A 369 -1.13 -4.57 -17.98
N PHE A 370 -0.96 -3.48 -18.74
CA PHE A 370 0.06 -3.31 -19.76
C PHE A 370 0.85 -2.03 -19.53
N ASN A 371 2.14 -2.15 -19.26
CA ASN A 371 3.09 -1.07 -19.02
C ASN A 371 4.09 -0.99 -20.18
N PRO A 372 3.76 -0.29 -21.30
CA PRO A 372 4.68 -0.21 -22.44
C PRO A 372 6.02 0.44 -22.08
N THR A 373 6.02 1.31 -21.09
CA THR A 373 7.21 1.97 -20.54
C THR A 373 7.10 2.06 -19.02
N SER A 374 8.17 2.41 -18.32
CA SER A 374 8.17 2.57 -16.86
C SER A 374 7.30 3.72 -16.34
N ASN A 375 6.93 4.65 -17.21
CA ASN A 375 6.15 5.84 -16.88
C ASN A 375 4.73 5.86 -17.47
N LEU A 376 4.32 4.81 -18.17
CA LEU A 376 3.00 4.69 -18.79
C LEU A 376 2.42 3.31 -18.56
N GLY A 377 1.24 3.25 -17.98
CA GLY A 377 0.51 2.02 -17.71
C GLY A 377 -0.96 2.12 -18.14
N PHE A 378 -1.52 1.00 -18.54
CA PHE A 378 -2.92 0.80 -18.90
C PHE A 378 -3.48 -0.42 -18.19
N GLY A 379 -4.73 -0.37 -17.79
CA GLY A 379 -5.50 -1.46 -17.23
C GLY A 379 -6.78 -1.70 -18.02
N LEU A 380 -7.10 -2.97 -18.26
CA LEU A 380 -8.41 -3.38 -18.71
C LEU A 380 -8.99 -4.31 -17.66
N THR A 381 -10.05 -3.86 -17.01
CA THR A 381 -10.63 -4.50 -15.84
C THR A 381 -12.02 -5.04 -16.15
N TYR A 382 -12.31 -6.22 -15.64
CA TYR A 382 -13.65 -6.82 -15.63
C TYR A 382 -14.01 -7.23 -14.22
N VAL A 383 -15.23 -6.90 -13.79
CA VAL A 383 -15.79 -7.32 -12.50
C VAL A 383 -17.15 -7.98 -12.75
N ARG A 384 -17.33 -9.17 -12.18
CA ARG A 384 -18.64 -9.83 -12.07
C ARG A 384 -19.07 -9.78 -10.62
N SER A 385 -20.24 -9.23 -10.35
CA SER A 385 -20.83 -9.19 -9.01
C SER A 385 -22.24 -9.78 -8.99
N TYR A 386 -22.60 -10.34 -7.83
CA TYR A 386 -23.94 -10.85 -7.56
C TYR A 386 -24.27 -10.61 -6.09
N THR A 387 -25.48 -10.17 -5.81
CA THR A 387 -26.03 -10.01 -4.47
C THR A 387 -27.44 -10.57 -4.39
N THR A 388 -27.75 -11.25 -3.30
CA THR A 388 -29.10 -11.79 -3.02
C THR A 388 -29.97 -10.76 -2.33
N THR A 389 -29.40 -9.93 -1.45
CA THR A 389 -30.13 -8.87 -0.74
C THR A 389 -29.16 -7.70 -0.47
N ALA A 390 -29.57 -6.47 -0.81
CA ALA A 390 -28.81 -5.32 -0.36
C ALA A 390 -28.89 -5.18 1.18
N PRO A 391 -27.88 -4.62 1.88
CA PRO A 391 -27.00 -3.54 1.40
C PRO A 391 -25.57 -3.97 1.05
N ASN A 392 -25.30 -5.22 0.75
CA ASN A 392 -23.94 -5.76 0.72
C ASN A 392 -23.16 -5.46 -0.55
N ILE A 393 -23.81 -5.10 -1.64
CA ILE A 393 -23.14 -4.73 -2.89
C ILE A 393 -23.73 -3.41 -3.37
N SER A 394 -22.84 -2.46 -3.58
CA SER A 394 -23.12 -1.16 -4.17
C SER A 394 -22.46 -1.08 -5.55
N LEU A 395 -23.23 -0.97 -6.62
CA LEU A 395 -22.68 -0.93 -7.98
C LEU A 395 -21.92 0.36 -8.27
N GLY A 396 -22.22 1.46 -7.57
CA GLY A 396 -21.45 2.71 -7.60
C GLY A 396 -20.27 2.72 -6.64
N GLY A 397 -19.98 1.64 -5.90
CA GLY A 397 -18.90 1.60 -4.92
C GLY A 397 -19.06 2.64 -3.82
N TYR A 398 -20.28 2.91 -3.39
CA TYR A 398 -20.66 3.95 -2.42
C TYR A 398 -20.26 5.39 -2.82
N THR A 399 -20.20 5.65 -4.12
CA THR A 399 -20.06 7.00 -4.68
C THR A 399 -21.13 7.20 -5.76
N GLY A 400 -21.40 8.45 -6.11
CA GLY A 400 -22.41 8.77 -7.13
C GLY A 400 -23.84 8.73 -6.62
N THR A 401 -24.77 8.41 -7.51
CA THR A 401 -26.20 8.52 -7.22
C THR A 401 -26.75 7.30 -6.46
N THR A 402 -27.81 7.49 -5.71
CA THR A 402 -28.55 6.39 -5.07
C THR A 402 -29.03 5.36 -6.11
N ARG A 403 -29.49 5.82 -7.28
CA ARG A 403 -29.91 4.95 -8.38
C ARG A 403 -28.78 4.12 -8.96
N ALA A 404 -27.59 4.70 -9.09
CA ALA A 404 -26.40 3.98 -9.56
C ALA A 404 -25.94 2.93 -8.55
N ASN A 405 -26.05 3.22 -7.26
CA ASN A 405 -25.63 2.29 -6.21
C ASN A 405 -26.62 1.14 -6.04
N LEU A 406 -27.92 1.40 -6.14
CA LEU A 406 -29.00 0.43 -5.90
C LEU A 406 -30.06 0.51 -7.01
N PRO A 407 -29.75 0.12 -8.26
CA PRO A 407 -30.64 0.31 -9.40
C PRO A 407 -31.96 -0.47 -9.29
N PHE A 408 -31.97 -1.51 -8.51
CA PHE A 408 -33.18 -2.35 -8.28
C PHE A 408 -33.53 -2.41 -6.79
N GLY A 409 -33.10 -1.42 -5.99
CA GLY A 409 -33.29 -1.44 -4.56
C GLY A 409 -32.49 -2.54 -3.89
N ARG A 410 -33.12 -3.22 -2.90
CA ARG A 410 -32.47 -4.28 -2.10
C ARG A 410 -32.89 -5.68 -2.58
N PHE A 411 -32.96 -5.87 -3.87
CA PHE A 411 -33.37 -7.14 -4.46
C PHE A 411 -32.20 -7.81 -5.18
N PRO A 412 -32.28 -9.13 -5.40
CA PRO A 412 -31.20 -9.86 -6.04
C PRO A 412 -30.78 -9.21 -7.36
N THR A 413 -29.51 -8.88 -7.42
CA THR A 413 -28.92 -8.12 -8.53
C THR A 413 -27.63 -8.74 -8.98
N SER A 414 -27.47 -8.93 -10.27
CA SER A 414 -26.20 -9.29 -10.87
C SER A 414 -25.66 -8.15 -11.72
N ALA A 415 -24.34 -8.02 -11.82
CA ALA A 415 -23.72 -7.04 -12.70
C ALA A 415 -22.46 -7.55 -13.38
N ASN A 416 -22.25 -7.08 -14.60
CA ASN A 416 -20.98 -7.18 -15.33
C ASN A 416 -20.44 -5.77 -15.49
N SER A 417 -19.23 -5.51 -14.99
CA SER A 417 -18.63 -4.19 -15.05
C SER A 417 -17.30 -4.27 -15.80
N VAL A 418 -17.04 -3.26 -16.60
CA VAL A 418 -15.79 -3.11 -17.35
C VAL A 418 -15.16 -1.77 -17.00
N GLY A 419 -13.84 -1.77 -16.87
CA GLY A 419 -13.04 -0.57 -16.60
C GLY A 419 -11.88 -0.48 -17.54
N PHE A 420 -11.55 0.76 -17.89
CA PHE A 420 -10.28 1.10 -18.53
C PHE A 420 -9.62 2.15 -17.66
N GLU A 421 -8.40 1.88 -17.25
CA GLU A 421 -7.58 2.73 -16.40
C GLU A 421 -6.27 3.06 -17.09
N PHE A 422 -5.73 4.25 -16.82
CA PHE A 422 -4.39 4.60 -17.25
C PHE A 422 -3.66 5.45 -16.21
N ASN A 423 -2.34 5.38 -16.26
CA ASN A 423 -1.42 6.24 -15.51
C ASN A 423 -0.24 6.64 -16.41
N TRP A 424 0.05 7.93 -16.46
CA TRP A 424 1.15 8.49 -17.22
C TRP A 424 1.95 9.49 -16.38
N ALA A 425 3.14 9.10 -15.94
CA ALA A 425 4.11 10.00 -15.32
C ALA A 425 4.87 10.74 -16.42
N ALA A 426 4.28 11.85 -16.92
CA ALA A 426 4.85 12.61 -18.03
C ALA A 426 6.20 13.25 -17.68
N SER A 427 6.42 13.58 -16.41
CA SER A 427 7.68 14.05 -15.86
C SER A 427 7.76 13.75 -14.37
N SER A 428 8.90 14.03 -13.72
CA SER A 428 9.04 13.93 -12.26
C SER A 428 8.13 14.90 -11.49
N ARG A 429 7.58 15.93 -12.16
CA ARG A 429 6.75 16.98 -11.55
C ARG A 429 5.30 17.00 -12.07
N PHE A 430 4.94 16.10 -12.97
CA PHE A 430 3.59 16.01 -13.51
C PHE A 430 3.24 14.57 -13.87
N ALA A 431 2.14 14.09 -13.32
CA ALA A 431 1.53 12.83 -13.74
C ALA A 431 0.02 13.01 -13.94
N LEU A 432 -0.50 12.24 -14.87
CA LEU A 432 -1.91 12.15 -15.20
C LEU A 432 -2.37 10.70 -15.07
N SER A 433 -3.46 10.48 -14.36
CA SER A 433 -4.16 9.21 -14.29
C SER A 433 -5.64 9.40 -14.58
N GLY A 434 -6.32 8.32 -14.86
CA GLY A 434 -7.76 8.39 -15.09
C GLY A 434 -8.37 7.04 -15.38
N TRP A 435 -9.69 7.03 -15.39
CA TRP A 435 -10.47 5.84 -15.66
C TRP A 435 -11.82 6.14 -16.31
N VAL A 436 -12.37 5.10 -16.91
CA VAL A 436 -13.77 4.99 -17.29
C VAL A 436 -14.27 3.65 -16.79
N GLY A 437 -15.43 3.63 -16.15
CA GLY A 437 -16.12 2.42 -15.67
C GLY A 437 -17.53 2.36 -16.21
N ALA A 438 -17.97 1.17 -16.61
CA ALA A 438 -19.35 0.90 -17.01
C ALA A 438 -19.84 -0.39 -16.35
N SER A 439 -21.02 -0.36 -15.73
CA SER A 439 -21.65 -1.53 -15.10
C SER A 439 -22.99 -1.79 -15.74
N PHE A 440 -23.21 -3.05 -16.14
CA PHE A 440 -24.43 -3.56 -16.75
C PHE A 440 -25.08 -4.49 -15.73
N ALA A 441 -26.16 -4.03 -15.10
CA ALA A 441 -26.86 -4.73 -14.03
C ALA A 441 -28.17 -5.34 -14.51
N ASN A 442 -28.53 -6.48 -13.89
CA ASN A 442 -29.83 -7.14 -14.10
C ASN A 442 -30.45 -7.47 -12.75
N ALA A 443 -31.76 -7.23 -12.64
CA ALA A 443 -32.57 -7.74 -11.53
C ALA A 443 -32.77 -9.24 -11.71
N GLU A 444 -32.45 -10.01 -10.68
CA GLU A 444 -32.59 -11.49 -10.67
C GLU A 444 -33.89 -11.95 -9.95
N ALA A 445 -34.67 -11.00 -9.50
CA ALA A 445 -35.98 -11.22 -8.92
C ALA A 445 -36.85 -9.95 -9.02
N PRO A 446 -38.19 -10.06 -9.03
CA PRO A 446 -39.06 -8.89 -8.96
C PRO A 446 -38.91 -8.18 -7.61
N GLY A 447 -39.03 -6.86 -7.61
CA GLY A 447 -38.83 -6.05 -6.43
C GLY A 447 -39.38 -4.63 -6.51
N LEU A 448 -38.82 -3.76 -5.71
CA LEU A 448 -39.14 -2.33 -5.66
C LEU A 448 -37.85 -1.51 -5.69
N THR A 449 -37.90 -0.34 -6.31
CA THR A 449 -36.74 0.58 -6.30
C THR A 449 -36.42 1.09 -4.89
N ALA A 450 -35.21 1.57 -4.67
CA ALA A 450 -34.75 2.10 -3.37
C ALA A 450 -35.25 3.53 -3.07
N GLU A 451 -36.08 4.11 -3.92
CA GLU A 451 -36.62 5.45 -3.74
C GLU A 451 -37.92 5.48 -2.94
N ARG A 452 -38.19 6.64 -2.35
CA ARG A 452 -39.47 6.88 -1.66
C ARG A 452 -40.71 6.66 -2.55
N VAL A 453 -40.63 7.02 -3.83
CA VAL A 453 -41.62 6.67 -4.83
C VAL A 453 -41.26 5.29 -5.36
N LEU A 454 -41.70 4.26 -4.65
CA LEU A 454 -41.42 2.88 -5.00
C LEU A 454 -41.99 2.57 -6.40
N ARG A 455 -41.14 2.06 -7.26
CA ARG A 455 -41.48 1.58 -8.60
C ARG A 455 -41.31 0.07 -8.63
N ALA A 456 -42.23 -0.61 -9.27
CA ALA A 456 -42.09 -2.05 -9.48
C ALA A 456 -40.88 -2.33 -10.36
N VAL A 457 -40.06 -3.26 -9.93
CA VAL A 457 -38.93 -3.81 -10.66
C VAL A 457 -39.32 -5.20 -11.13
N PRO A 458 -39.67 -5.39 -12.41
CA PRO A 458 -39.88 -6.72 -12.98
C PRO A 458 -38.56 -7.54 -12.94
N ASP A 459 -38.72 -8.85 -12.85
CA ASP A 459 -37.61 -9.77 -13.06
C ASP A 459 -36.99 -9.56 -14.45
N GLY A 460 -35.66 -9.62 -14.53
CA GLY A 460 -34.91 -9.34 -15.77
C GLY A 460 -34.81 -7.84 -16.13
N SER A 461 -35.28 -6.93 -15.26
CA SER A 461 -35.02 -5.49 -15.45
C SER A 461 -33.51 -5.22 -15.58
N ASN A 462 -33.13 -4.32 -16.47
CA ASN A 462 -31.72 -3.97 -16.70
C ASN A 462 -31.43 -2.50 -16.41
N ALA A 463 -30.17 -2.23 -16.07
CA ALA A 463 -29.66 -0.91 -15.76
C ALA A 463 -28.21 -0.76 -16.27
N THR A 464 -27.87 0.45 -16.74
CA THR A 464 -26.50 0.78 -17.15
C THR A 464 -26.01 1.97 -16.34
N ILE A 465 -24.87 1.79 -15.67
CA ILE A 465 -24.22 2.78 -14.83
C ILE A 465 -22.87 3.13 -15.45
N ILE A 466 -22.52 4.41 -15.49
CA ILE A 466 -21.21 4.88 -16.02
C ILE A 466 -20.57 5.82 -15.02
N ASN A 467 -19.24 5.79 -14.97
CA ASN A 467 -18.40 6.75 -14.25
C ASN A 467 -17.11 7.00 -15.02
N PHE A 468 -16.48 8.15 -14.81
CA PHE A 468 -15.16 8.45 -15.35
C PHE A 468 -14.47 9.55 -14.56
N ALA A 469 -13.13 9.55 -14.55
CA ALA A 469 -12.34 10.62 -13.97
C ALA A 469 -10.99 10.80 -14.66
N LEU A 470 -10.47 12.04 -14.55
CA LEU A 470 -9.09 12.41 -14.80
C LEU A 470 -8.52 13.02 -13.54
N ALA A 471 -7.31 12.61 -13.18
CA ALA A 471 -6.60 13.06 -12.00
C ALA A 471 -5.20 13.55 -12.38
N ALA A 472 -4.93 14.83 -12.20
CA ALA A 472 -3.64 15.46 -12.44
C ALA A 472 -2.93 15.68 -11.13
N SER A 473 -1.71 15.16 -10.99
CA SER A 473 -0.86 15.37 -9.83
C SER A 473 0.39 16.13 -10.19
N PHE A 474 0.83 16.97 -9.26
CA PHE A 474 1.98 17.85 -9.36
C PHE A 474 2.94 17.56 -8.19
N PRO A 475 3.76 16.48 -8.27
CA PRO A 475 4.78 16.19 -7.27
C PRO A 475 5.77 17.34 -7.12
N ASP A 476 6.29 17.53 -5.91
CA ASP A 476 7.24 18.59 -5.54
C ASP A 476 6.77 20.02 -5.87
N LEU A 477 5.46 20.24 -5.94
CA LEU A 477 4.88 21.56 -6.20
C LEU A 477 5.25 22.53 -5.07
N PHE A 478 5.93 23.62 -5.41
CA PHE A 478 6.48 24.67 -4.53
C PHE A 478 7.59 24.22 -3.58
N ALA A 479 7.62 22.96 -3.11
CA ALA A 479 8.68 22.42 -2.26
C ALA A 479 8.83 20.90 -2.42
N PRO A 480 10.04 20.34 -2.21
CA PRO A 480 10.28 18.90 -2.29
C PRO A 480 9.38 18.11 -1.32
N GLY A 481 8.75 17.05 -1.83
CA GLY A 481 7.86 16.17 -1.08
C GLY A 481 6.41 16.65 -0.95
N ASN A 482 6.09 17.89 -1.32
CA ASN A 482 4.73 18.38 -1.43
C ASN A 482 4.06 17.81 -2.69
N MET A 483 2.73 17.86 -2.74
CA MET A 483 1.98 17.44 -3.93
C MET A 483 0.72 18.29 -4.09
N GLY A 484 0.56 18.91 -5.25
CA GLY A 484 -0.73 19.45 -5.70
C GLY A 484 -1.53 18.37 -6.43
N GLY A 485 -2.85 18.41 -6.32
CA GLY A 485 -3.75 17.48 -7.00
C GLY A 485 -5.02 18.15 -7.48
N ILE A 486 -5.48 17.76 -8.67
CA ILE A 486 -6.78 18.14 -9.21
C ILE A 486 -7.41 16.89 -9.80
N ILE A 487 -8.65 16.59 -9.39
CA ILE A 487 -9.44 15.47 -9.89
C ILE A 487 -10.73 16.04 -10.46
N VAL A 488 -11.09 15.64 -11.68
CA VAL A 488 -12.35 16.00 -12.32
C VAL A 488 -12.97 14.76 -12.95
N GLY A 489 -14.29 14.60 -12.82
CA GLY A 489 -14.96 13.44 -13.39
C GLY A 489 -16.46 13.47 -13.19
N ALA A 490 -17.12 12.40 -13.57
CA ALA A 490 -18.50 12.12 -13.25
C ALA A 490 -18.55 10.89 -12.34
N GLU A 491 -19.15 11.06 -11.17
CA GLU A 491 -19.42 9.96 -10.25
C GLU A 491 -20.41 8.96 -10.87
N PRO A 492 -20.49 7.72 -10.38
CA PRO A 492 -21.43 6.72 -10.89
C PRO A 492 -22.85 7.25 -11.03
N SER A 493 -23.41 7.11 -12.22
CA SER A 493 -24.74 7.58 -12.59
C SER A 493 -25.49 6.51 -13.37
N LEU A 494 -26.77 6.34 -13.08
CA LEU A 494 -27.68 5.45 -13.79
C LEU A 494 -28.16 6.10 -15.07
N ILE A 495 -27.48 5.84 -16.19
CA ILE A 495 -27.75 6.49 -17.48
C ILE A 495 -28.88 5.83 -18.26
N SER A 496 -29.20 4.57 -17.97
CA SER A 496 -30.26 3.82 -18.65
C SER A 496 -30.87 2.78 -17.71
N SER A 497 -32.17 2.65 -17.74
CA SER A 497 -32.93 1.66 -17.01
C SER A 497 -34.12 1.18 -17.83
N SER A 498 -34.47 -0.12 -17.72
CA SER A 498 -35.73 -0.65 -18.26
C SER A 498 -36.95 -0.22 -17.47
N ILE A 499 -36.74 0.34 -16.26
CA ILE A 499 -37.82 0.90 -15.44
C ILE A 499 -38.11 2.32 -15.93
N ALA A 500 -39.31 2.54 -16.44
CA ALA A 500 -39.66 3.80 -17.09
C ALA A 500 -39.43 5.03 -16.19
N GLY A 501 -38.66 5.99 -16.69
CA GLY A 501 -38.31 7.21 -15.97
C GLY A 501 -37.46 7.02 -14.72
N TYR A 502 -36.79 5.89 -14.60
CA TYR A 502 -35.86 5.58 -13.52
C TYR A 502 -34.41 5.59 -14.02
N ASN A 503 -33.96 6.76 -14.36
CA ASN A 503 -32.56 7.06 -14.72
C ASN A 503 -32.20 8.45 -14.22
N ASP A 504 -30.93 8.72 -14.09
CA ASP A 504 -30.44 10.04 -13.73
C ASP A 504 -30.45 10.94 -14.99
N PRO A 505 -31.11 12.11 -14.95
CA PRO A 505 -31.15 13.00 -16.10
C PRO A 505 -29.81 13.72 -16.36
N ASP A 506 -29.01 13.90 -15.31
CA ASP A 506 -27.75 14.62 -15.34
C ASP A 506 -26.63 13.78 -14.70
N PHE A 507 -25.38 14.11 -15.01
CA PHE A 507 -24.23 13.53 -14.33
C PHE A 507 -23.87 14.30 -13.06
N PRO A 508 -23.59 13.63 -11.93
CA PRO A 508 -22.97 14.24 -10.77
C PRO A 508 -21.48 14.51 -11.04
N PHE A 509 -21.18 15.73 -11.50
CA PHE A 509 -19.80 16.12 -11.78
C PHE A 509 -19.04 16.41 -10.51
N HIS A 510 -17.91 15.71 -10.33
CA HIS A 510 -16.98 15.82 -9.23
C HIS A 510 -15.78 16.68 -9.62
N ILE A 511 -15.46 17.67 -8.79
CA ILE A 511 -14.26 18.49 -8.90
C ILE A 511 -13.59 18.49 -7.53
N GLU A 512 -12.37 18.00 -7.46
CA GLU A 512 -11.57 18.01 -6.23
C GLU A 512 -10.25 18.72 -6.50
N ALA A 513 -9.86 19.61 -5.59
CA ALA A 513 -8.55 20.25 -5.58
C ALA A 513 -7.93 20.11 -4.21
N LEU A 514 -6.70 19.64 -4.14
CA LEU A 514 -5.97 19.43 -2.91
C LEU A 514 -4.51 19.86 -2.99
N TYR A 515 -3.93 20.16 -1.84
CA TYR A 515 -2.50 20.39 -1.72
C TYR A 515 -1.97 19.71 -0.48
N ARG A 516 -1.07 18.73 -0.64
CA ARG A 516 -0.42 18.02 0.46
C ARG A 516 0.89 18.69 0.81
N PHE A 517 0.95 19.29 2.00
CA PHE A 517 2.19 19.77 2.62
C PHE A 517 2.88 18.61 3.34
N LYS A 518 4.10 18.32 2.97
CA LYS A 518 4.98 17.43 3.73
C LYS A 518 5.68 18.25 4.81
N VAL A 519 5.21 18.14 6.05
CA VAL A 519 5.84 18.83 7.19
C VAL A 519 7.18 18.17 7.51
N ASN A 520 7.21 16.84 7.53
CA ASN A 520 8.41 15.99 7.64
C ASN A 520 8.08 14.58 7.08
N ASP A 521 8.96 13.60 7.29
CA ASP A 521 8.75 12.24 6.77
C ASP A 521 7.54 11.51 7.41
N ASN A 522 7.10 11.95 8.58
CA ASN A 522 6.05 11.33 9.37
C ASN A 522 4.73 12.13 9.38
N ILE A 523 4.74 13.41 8.97
CA ILE A 523 3.59 14.30 9.12
C ILE A 523 3.30 15.00 7.80
N SER A 524 2.05 14.91 7.35
CA SER A 524 1.53 15.69 6.23
C SER A 524 0.22 16.39 6.59
N ILE A 525 -0.02 17.56 6.00
CA ILE A 525 -1.27 18.33 6.12
C ILE A 525 -1.81 18.54 4.71
N THR A 526 -3.07 18.16 4.48
CA THR A 526 -3.70 18.21 3.17
C THR A 526 -5.01 19.00 3.24
N PRO A 527 -4.99 20.33 3.05
CA PRO A 527 -6.18 21.09 2.75
C PRO A 527 -6.70 20.78 1.35
N GLY A 528 -8.01 20.89 1.17
CA GLY A 528 -8.63 20.80 -0.15
C GLY A 528 -10.12 21.09 -0.13
N VAL A 529 -10.67 21.14 -1.32
CA VAL A 529 -12.08 21.41 -1.59
C VAL A 529 -12.60 20.37 -2.57
N ILE A 530 -13.80 19.90 -2.30
CA ILE A 530 -14.58 19.01 -3.16
C ILE A 530 -15.86 19.76 -3.53
N ALA A 531 -16.20 19.76 -4.81
CA ALA A 531 -17.46 20.30 -5.31
C ALA A 531 -18.14 19.25 -6.20
N ILE A 532 -19.41 18.94 -5.91
CA ILE A 532 -20.22 18.04 -6.71
C ILE A 532 -21.37 18.85 -7.30
N ILE A 533 -21.39 18.94 -8.61
CA ILE A 533 -22.41 19.64 -9.40
C ILE A 533 -23.44 18.61 -9.83
N ASN A 534 -24.73 18.94 -9.79
CA ASN A 534 -25.85 18.04 -10.03
C ASN A 534 -25.80 16.77 -9.14
N PRO A 535 -25.63 16.88 -7.81
CA PRO A 535 -25.58 15.73 -6.95
C PRO A 535 -26.88 14.93 -7.11
N GLU A 536 -26.84 13.61 -6.92
CA GLU A 536 -27.91 12.64 -7.22
C GLU A 536 -28.36 12.65 -8.69
N GLY A 537 -27.49 13.11 -9.62
CA GLY A 537 -27.81 13.15 -11.04
C GLY A 537 -28.99 14.06 -11.39
N ASN A 538 -29.21 15.11 -10.62
CA ASN A 538 -30.35 15.99 -10.73
C ASN A 538 -29.89 17.45 -10.74
N GLY A 539 -29.98 18.10 -11.88
CA GLY A 539 -29.58 19.51 -12.09
C GLY A 539 -30.41 20.55 -11.33
N ASN A 540 -31.50 20.14 -10.67
CA ASN A 540 -32.27 21.01 -9.78
C ASN A 540 -31.74 21.04 -8.34
N ASN A 541 -30.79 20.20 -8.00
CA ASN A 541 -30.15 20.20 -6.70
C ASN A 541 -29.08 21.27 -6.62
N ASP A 542 -28.94 21.87 -5.43
CA ASP A 542 -27.82 22.76 -5.14
C ASP A 542 -26.49 21.98 -5.21
N PRO A 543 -25.39 22.57 -5.70
CA PRO A 543 -24.09 21.93 -5.65
C PRO A 543 -23.66 21.64 -4.21
N VAL A 544 -23.11 20.45 -3.97
CA VAL A 544 -22.49 20.10 -2.68
C VAL A 544 -21.06 20.58 -2.70
N ILE A 545 -20.70 21.46 -1.77
CA ILE A 545 -19.33 21.96 -1.60
C ILE A 545 -18.82 21.57 -0.23
N LEU A 546 -17.66 20.92 -0.20
CA LEU A 546 -17.00 20.44 1.01
C LEU A 546 -15.58 20.98 1.09
N GLY A 547 -15.30 21.80 2.11
CA GLY A 547 -13.95 22.17 2.51
C GLY A 547 -13.42 21.21 3.57
N THR A 548 -12.18 20.74 3.42
CA THR A 548 -11.59 19.82 4.40
C THR A 548 -10.09 20.02 4.57
N VAL A 549 -9.60 19.72 5.77
CA VAL A 549 -8.17 19.68 6.10
C VAL A 549 -7.88 18.35 6.78
N ARG A 550 -7.09 17.50 6.13
CA ARG A 550 -6.63 16.23 6.66
C ARG A 550 -5.18 16.35 7.14
N THR A 551 -4.92 15.97 8.40
CA THR A 551 -3.56 15.80 8.93
C THR A 551 -3.30 14.32 9.12
N THR A 552 -2.22 13.81 8.54
CA THR A 552 -1.82 12.40 8.62
C THR A 552 -0.47 12.27 9.31
N PHE A 553 -0.43 11.41 10.32
CA PHE A 553 0.77 10.98 11.02
C PHE A 553 1.06 9.53 10.62
N SER A 554 2.29 9.25 10.20
CA SER A 554 2.77 7.91 9.86
C SER A 554 3.97 7.56 10.71
N PHE A 555 3.98 6.39 11.37
CA PHE A 555 5.04 5.98 12.31
C PHE A 555 5.25 4.47 12.34
#